data_85ccb2790bbbd43e537a4cd894f9b15d
#
_entry.id   85ccb2790bbbd43e537a4cd894f9b15d
#
_cell.length_a   1.000
_cell.length_b   1.000
_cell.length_c   1.000
_cell.angle_alpha   90.00
_cell.angle_beta   90.00
_cell.angle_gamma   90.00
#
_symmetry.space_group_name_H-M   'P 1'
#
loop_
_entity.id
_entity.type
_entity.pdbx_description
1 polymer ?
#
loop_
_entity_poly.entity_id
_entity_poly.type
_entity_poly.pdbx_seq_one_letter_code
_entity_poly.pdbx_strand_id
1 'polypeptide(L)'
;MLPNDLESINNEWEMFMENGFCEEAVEKKRVIKQIPKCSDLYVSTKTKIVYLDKSIDLNDLFWKLEIIPYSLYKDGIIKKQMKINSKCIQEVEDIEKRLEKYDYSKSFVINSISNPSGRVKFKDIRKISVGLCKKDFINQRKAEKGAFYNCFVIILRVKIEDVYNEYHVKVFNTGKLELPGIKRDDELEIILNKLLEIIKMYLKNKVSL
;
A
#
# COMPACT_ATOMS: atom_id res chain seq x y z
N MET A 1 16.02 -47.34 0.81
CA MET A 1 16.46 -48.43 -0.03
C MET A 1 15.22 -48.96 -0.72
N LEU A 2 14.98 -48.53 -1.95
CA LEU A 2 13.76 -48.83 -2.71
C LEU A 2 14.16 -49.61 -3.97
N PRO A 3 14.04 -50.94 -3.98
CA PRO A 3 14.31 -51.74 -5.19
C PRO A 3 13.05 -52.04 -6.03
N ASN A 4 11.84 -51.77 -5.58
CA ASN A 4 10.64 -52.24 -6.26
C ASN A 4 10.04 -51.27 -7.30
N ASP A 5 10.46 -50.01 -7.32
CA ASP A 5 9.83 -49.04 -8.23
C ASP A 5 10.35 -49.11 -9.66
N LEU A 6 11.57 -49.57 -9.86
CA LEU A 6 12.18 -49.66 -11.22
C LEU A 6 11.66 -50.85 -12.03
N GLU A 7 11.37 -51.99 -11.40
CA GLU A 7 10.75 -53.14 -12.06
C GLU A 7 9.30 -52.84 -12.45
N SER A 8 8.56 -52.15 -11.60
CA SER A 8 7.19 -51.73 -11.90
C SER A 8 7.12 -50.78 -13.11
N ILE A 9 8.02 -49.83 -13.17
CA ILE A 9 8.10 -48.84 -14.26
C ILE A 9 8.51 -49.52 -15.57
N ASN A 10 9.44 -50.48 -15.55
CA ASN A 10 9.82 -51.23 -16.74
C ASN A 10 8.69 -52.12 -17.26
N ASN A 11 7.95 -52.79 -16.39
CA ASN A 11 6.80 -53.60 -16.76
C ASN A 11 5.68 -52.76 -17.38
N GLU A 12 5.40 -51.58 -16.85
CA GLU A 12 4.42 -50.63 -17.42
C GLU A 12 4.88 -50.11 -18.80
N TRP A 13 6.19 -49.90 -18.97
CA TRP A 13 6.76 -49.45 -20.24
C TRP A 13 6.73 -50.57 -21.30
N GLU A 14 7.03 -51.80 -20.93
CA GLU A 14 6.92 -52.97 -21.85
C GLU A 14 5.48 -53.22 -22.29
N MET A 15 4.52 -53.13 -21.35
CA MET A 15 3.09 -53.23 -21.67
C MET A 15 2.62 -52.10 -22.62
N PHE A 16 3.16 -50.91 -22.46
CA PHE A 16 2.87 -49.78 -23.37
C PHE A 16 3.42 -50.02 -24.77
N MET A 17 4.62 -50.58 -24.88
CA MET A 17 5.25 -50.87 -26.19
C MET A 17 4.61 -52.05 -26.92
N GLU A 18 4.09 -53.06 -26.21
CA GLU A 18 3.43 -54.20 -26.80
C GLU A 18 1.97 -53.97 -27.22
N ASN A 19 1.20 -53.17 -26.45
CA ASN A 19 -0.24 -53.03 -26.64
C ASN A 19 -0.69 -51.69 -27.21
N GLY A 20 0.23 -50.79 -27.48
CA GLY A 20 -0.03 -49.54 -28.24
C GLY A 20 -1.18 -48.68 -27.77
N PHE A 21 -1.58 -48.71 -26.53
CA PHE A 21 -2.51 -47.91 -25.73
C PHE A 21 -3.21 -48.77 -24.70
N CYS A 22 -3.05 -48.51 -23.45
CA CYS A 22 -3.91 -49.12 -22.44
C CYS A 22 -5.35 -48.57 -22.62
N GLU A 23 -6.22 -49.38 -23.14
CA GLU A 23 -7.67 -49.10 -23.27
C GLU A 23 -8.41 -49.18 -21.92
N GLU A 24 -7.74 -49.13 -20.83
CA GLU A 24 -8.37 -48.90 -19.52
C GLU A 24 -8.01 -47.53 -18.97
N ALA A 25 -8.29 -46.48 -19.72
CA ALA A 25 -8.72 -45.23 -19.10
C ALA A 25 -10.05 -45.55 -18.40
N VAL A 26 -9.96 -46.03 -17.16
CA VAL A 26 -11.09 -46.03 -16.25
C VAL A 26 -11.66 -44.60 -16.34
N GLU A 27 -12.79 -44.46 -17.04
CA GLU A 27 -13.60 -43.24 -16.95
C GLU A 27 -13.85 -43.02 -15.47
N LYS A 28 -12.96 -42.30 -14.83
CA LYS A 28 -13.27 -41.66 -13.55
C LYS A 28 -14.44 -40.74 -13.89
N LYS A 29 -15.66 -41.27 -13.72
CA LYS A 29 -16.89 -40.48 -13.74
C LYS A 29 -16.58 -39.29 -12.91
N ARG A 30 -16.27 -38.17 -13.57
CA ARG A 30 -16.13 -36.90 -12.90
C ARG A 30 -17.47 -36.69 -12.22
N VAL A 31 -17.50 -36.96 -10.93
CA VAL A 31 -18.62 -36.55 -10.09
C VAL A 31 -18.67 -35.05 -10.31
N ILE A 32 -19.62 -34.60 -11.12
CA ILE A 32 -19.90 -33.20 -11.32
C ILE A 32 -20.38 -32.72 -9.94
N LYS A 33 -19.42 -32.34 -9.11
CA LYS A 33 -19.71 -31.62 -7.88
C LYS A 33 -20.56 -30.45 -8.34
N GLN A 34 -21.76 -30.32 -7.80
CA GLN A 34 -22.66 -29.20 -8.11
C GLN A 34 -21.83 -27.93 -8.17
N ILE A 35 -21.77 -27.34 -9.36
CA ILE A 35 -21.05 -26.09 -9.55
C ILE A 35 -21.70 -25.08 -8.60
N PRO A 36 -20.97 -24.49 -7.66
CA PRO A 36 -21.54 -23.54 -6.73
C PRO A 36 -22.17 -22.40 -7.54
N LYS A 37 -23.41 -22.09 -7.23
CA LYS A 37 -24.11 -20.94 -7.85
C LYS A 37 -23.35 -19.68 -7.49
N CYS A 38 -23.13 -18.81 -8.47
CA CYS A 38 -22.59 -17.48 -8.22
C CYS A 38 -23.55 -16.71 -7.30
N SER A 39 -23.01 -15.98 -6.34
CA SER A 39 -23.78 -15.00 -5.58
C SER A 39 -24.13 -13.80 -6.46
N ASP A 40 -25.12 -13.03 -6.04
CA ASP A 40 -25.43 -11.75 -6.68
C ASP A 40 -24.22 -10.79 -6.61
N LEU A 41 -24.14 -9.88 -7.58
CA LEU A 41 -23.11 -8.84 -7.59
C LEU A 41 -23.30 -7.89 -6.41
N TYR A 42 -22.25 -7.62 -5.67
CA TYR A 42 -22.25 -6.64 -4.59
C TYR A 42 -21.02 -5.72 -4.66
N VAL A 43 -21.17 -4.51 -4.17
CA VAL A 43 -20.08 -3.54 -4.09
C VAL A 43 -19.26 -3.82 -2.83
N SER A 44 -18.09 -4.41 -2.98
CA SER A 44 -17.19 -4.73 -1.86
C SER A 44 -16.46 -3.50 -1.31
N THR A 45 -16.06 -2.57 -2.20
CA THR A 45 -15.30 -1.38 -1.86
C THR A 45 -15.67 -0.21 -2.75
N LYS A 46 -15.80 0.98 -2.15
CA LYS A 46 -15.94 2.25 -2.88
C LYS A 46 -14.69 3.09 -2.65
N THR A 47 -14.26 3.80 -3.68
CA THR A 47 -13.21 4.83 -3.57
C THR A 47 -13.84 6.17 -3.91
N LYS A 48 -13.76 7.11 -2.97
CA LYS A 48 -14.20 8.48 -3.20
C LYS A 48 -13.02 9.30 -3.75
N ILE A 49 -13.31 10.13 -4.74
CA ILE A 49 -12.35 11.02 -5.37
C ILE A 49 -12.85 12.44 -5.21
N VAL A 50 -11.97 13.31 -4.71
CA VAL A 50 -12.28 14.71 -4.47
C VAL A 50 -11.12 15.54 -5.04
N TYR A 51 -11.38 16.75 -5.47
CA TYR A 51 -10.38 17.66 -6.00
C TYR A 51 -10.33 18.93 -5.16
N LEU A 52 -9.13 19.33 -4.79
CA LEU A 52 -8.86 20.65 -4.26
C LEU A 52 -8.72 21.64 -5.42
N ASP A 53 -9.02 22.90 -5.17
CA ASP A 53 -8.94 23.98 -6.17
C ASP A 53 -7.50 24.31 -6.63
N LYS A 54 -6.48 23.73 -5.99
CA LYS A 54 -5.07 24.05 -6.27
C LYS A 54 -4.19 22.81 -6.27
N SER A 55 -3.09 22.91 -7.01
CA SER A 55 -1.98 21.97 -6.94
C SER A 55 -1.24 22.08 -5.60
N ILE A 56 -0.65 20.97 -5.16
CA ILE A 56 0.03 20.84 -3.88
C ILE A 56 1.50 20.49 -4.11
N ASP A 57 2.40 21.20 -3.44
CA ASP A 57 3.76 20.74 -3.26
C ASP A 57 3.76 19.62 -2.21
N LEU A 58 3.91 18.38 -2.69
CA LEU A 58 3.83 17.19 -1.85
C LEU A 58 4.95 17.13 -0.84
N ASN A 59 6.16 17.56 -1.21
CA ASN A 59 7.32 17.50 -0.33
C ASN A 59 7.19 18.52 0.81
N ASP A 60 6.84 19.75 0.45
CA ASP A 60 6.62 20.81 1.45
C ASP A 60 5.50 20.43 2.43
N LEU A 61 4.36 20.00 1.91
CA LEU A 61 3.22 19.61 2.74
C LEU A 61 3.54 18.39 3.61
N PHE A 62 4.21 17.37 3.06
CA PHE A 62 4.58 16.16 3.81
C PHE A 62 5.40 16.48 5.05
N TRP A 63 6.40 17.35 4.95
CA TRP A 63 7.25 17.68 6.09
C TRP A 63 6.58 18.63 7.10
N LYS A 64 5.66 19.47 6.65
CA LYS A 64 4.91 20.39 7.53
C LYS A 64 3.82 19.70 8.34
N LEU A 65 3.16 18.69 7.79
CA LEU A 65 2.08 17.98 8.49
C LEU A 65 2.58 17.33 9.78
N GLU A 66 1.97 17.67 10.87
CA GLU A 66 2.26 17.07 12.18
C GLU A 66 1.55 15.71 12.33
N ILE A 67 2.17 14.84 13.12
CA ILE A 67 1.65 13.52 13.45
C ILE A 67 1.31 13.50 14.93
N ILE A 68 0.14 12.96 15.25
CA ILE A 68 -0.22 12.67 16.65
C ILE A 68 0.27 11.27 17.03
N PRO A 69 0.76 11.06 18.25
CA PRO A 69 1.15 9.75 18.75
C PRO A 69 -0.02 8.75 18.64
N TYR A 70 0.28 7.50 18.28
CA TYR A 70 -0.75 6.47 18.15
C TYR A 70 -1.53 6.22 19.43
N SER A 71 -0.88 6.33 20.58
CA SER A 71 -1.48 6.17 21.92
C SER A 71 -2.49 7.27 22.29
N LEU A 72 -2.43 8.42 21.61
CA LEU A 72 -3.33 9.53 21.89
C LEU A 72 -4.63 9.38 21.10
N TYR A 73 -5.72 9.10 21.79
CA TYR A 73 -7.07 9.00 21.19
C TYR A 73 -7.62 10.40 20.88
N LYS A 74 -7.23 10.91 19.71
CA LYS A 74 -7.62 12.24 19.20
C LYS A 74 -7.73 12.18 17.67
N ASP A 75 -8.56 13.05 17.08
CA ASP A 75 -8.61 13.26 15.64
C ASP A 75 -7.30 13.87 15.14
N GLY A 76 -6.80 13.35 14.03
CA GLY A 76 -5.59 13.87 13.40
C GLY A 76 -4.85 12.83 12.58
N ILE A 77 -3.71 13.24 12.04
CA ILE A 77 -2.85 12.38 11.24
C ILE A 77 -2.00 11.52 12.17
N ILE A 78 -2.14 10.20 12.09
CA ILE A 78 -1.36 9.25 12.90
C ILE A 78 -0.18 8.65 12.14
N LYS A 79 -0.24 8.65 10.79
CA LYS A 79 0.84 8.16 9.94
C LYS A 79 0.84 8.87 8.60
N LYS A 80 2.03 9.11 8.06
CA LYS A 80 2.24 9.60 6.69
C LYS A 80 3.34 8.82 5.99
N GLN A 81 3.20 8.62 4.68
CA GLN A 81 4.15 7.85 3.87
C GLN A 81 4.34 8.52 2.50
N MET A 82 5.59 8.65 2.07
CA MET A 82 5.92 9.21 0.77
C MET A 82 7.12 8.49 0.15
N LYS A 83 7.21 8.50 -1.17
CA LYS A 83 8.38 8.09 -1.93
C LYS A 83 9.15 9.34 -2.34
N ILE A 84 10.41 9.41 -1.96
CA ILE A 84 11.31 10.53 -2.28
C ILE A 84 12.39 10.03 -3.23
N ASN A 85 12.76 10.87 -4.17
CA ASN A 85 13.85 10.65 -5.10
C ASN A 85 14.88 11.76 -4.88
N SER A 86 16.03 11.40 -4.29
CA SER A 86 17.13 12.30 -4.00
C SER A 86 18.16 12.26 -5.13
N LYS A 87 18.65 13.43 -5.52
CA LYS A 87 19.61 13.62 -6.60
C LYS A 87 21.04 13.78 -6.12
N CYS A 88 21.25 14.02 -4.85
CA CYS A 88 22.55 14.15 -4.22
C CYS A 88 22.53 13.55 -2.80
N ILE A 89 23.72 13.33 -2.24
CA ILE A 89 23.89 12.74 -0.92
C ILE A 89 23.37 13.67 0.19
N GLN A 90 23.52 14.97 0.01
CA GLN A 90 23.06 15.97 0.99
C GLN A 90 21.55 15.90 1.21
N GLU A 91 20.78 15.71 0.12
CA GLU A 91 19.31 15.52 0.25
C GLU A 91 18.96 14.29 1.07
N VAL A 92 19.75 13.21 0.96
CA VAL A 92 19.55 11.98 1.74
C VAL A 92 19.86 12.23 3.22
N GLU A 93 20.98 12.88 3.52
CA GLU A 93 21.37 13.23 4.89
C GLU A 93 20.33 14.17 5.54
N ASP A 94 19.81 15.15 4.81
CA ASP A 94 18.76 16.04 5.30
C ASP A 94 17.46 15.29 5.62
N ILE A 95 17.12 14.29 4.81
CA ILE A 95 15.97 13.43 5.08
C ILE A 95 16.19 12.64 6.36
N GLU A 96 17.36 12.03 6.55
CA GLU A 96 17.68 11.24 7.73
C GLU A 96 17.64 12.11 8.99
N LYS A 97 18.24 13.30 8.97
CA LYS A 97 18.16 14.26 10.08
C LYS A 97 16.73 14.68 10.41
N ARG A 98 15.87 14.83 9.40
CA ARG A 98 14.45 15.14 9.63
C ARG A 98 13.70 13.97 10.26
N LEU A 99 14.08 12.73 9.91
CA LEU A 99 13.46 11.52 10.46
C LEU A 99 13.84 11.26 11.92
N GLU A 100 15.01 11.67 12.36
CA GLU A 100 15.46 11.57 13.77
C GLU A 100 14.54 12.30 14.77
N LYS A 101 13.78 13.30 14.30
CA LYS A 101 12.82 14.04 15.13
C LYS A 101 11.56 13.25 15.49
N TYR A 102 11.36 12.08 14.89
CA TYR A 102 10.15 11.30 15.08
C TYR A 102 10.48 9.98 15.81
N ASP A 103 9.73 9.68 16.86
CA ASP A 103 9.88 8.45 17.64
C ASP A 103 9.69 7.18 16.77
N TYR A 104 8.79 7.28 15.79
CA TYR A 104 8.48 6.18 14.87
C TYR A 104 8.64 6.62 13.43
N SER A 105 9.81 6.36 12.88
CA SER A 105 10.11 6.59 11.47
C SER A 105 10.76 5.37 10.86
N LYS A 106 10.52 5.15 9.56
CA LYS A 106 11.17 4.11 8.76
C LYS A 106 11.56 4.69 7.41
N SER A 107 12.78 4.42 7.00
CA SER A 107 13.29 4.70 5.66
C SER A 107 13.61 3.37 4.97
N PHE A 108 12.97 3.10 3.85
CA PHE A 108 13.20 1.90 3.05
C PHE A 108 13.78 2.28 1.70
N VAL A 109 15.01 1.87 1.42
CA VAL A 109 15.68 2.12 0.14
C VAL A 109 15.10 1.20 -0.93
N ILE A 110 14.50 1.79 -1.96
CA ILE A 110 13.94 1.06 -3.10
C ILE A 110 15.02 0.87 -4.17
N ASN A 111 15.81 1.91 -4.42
CA ASN A 111 16.90 1.89 -5.38
C ASN A 111 17.94 2.94 -4.99
N SER A 112 19.21 2.58 -4.98
CA SER A 112 20.31 3.51 -4.73
C SER A 112 21.42 3.27 -5.75
N ILE A 113 21.86 4.34 -6.40
CA ILE A 113 22.95 4.35 -7.35
C ILE A 113 23.94 5.41 -6.89
N SER A 114 25.19 5.01 -6.70
CA SER A 114 26.32 5.91 -6.46
C SER A 114 27.47 5.47 -7.36
N ASN A 115 27.56 6.10 -8.55
CA ASN A 115 28.61 5.79 -9.52
C ASN A 115 29.09 7.10 -10.18
N PRO A 116 30.17 7.70 -9.64
CA PRO A 116 30.70 8.97 -10.14
C PRO A 116 31.09 8.95 -11.63
N SER A 117 31.52 7.79 -12.14
CA SER A 117 31.94 7.59 -13.53
C SER A 117 30.82 7.13 -14.45
N GLY A 118 29.64 6.86 -13.92
CA GLY A 118 28.50 6.37 -14.68
C GLY A 118 27.66 7.47 -15.34
N ARG A 119 26.77 7.07 -16.24
CA ARG A 119 25.78 7.97 -16.87
C ARG A 119 24.88 8.62 -15.81
N VAL A 120 24.51 7.90 -14.77
CA VAL A 120 23.76 8.40 -13.61
C VAL A 120 24.76 8.39 -12.44
N LYS A 121 25.23 9.57 -12.05
CA LYS A 121 26.24 9.72 -10.99
C LYS A 121 25.69 9.38 -9.60
N PHE A 122 24.49 9.85 -9.32
CA PHE A 122 23.80 9.62 -8.06
C PHE A 122 22.28 9.57 -8.27
N LYS A 123 21.63 8.64 -7.61
CA LYS A 123 20.17 8.54 -7.51
C LYS A 123 19.83 7.72 -6.28
N ASP A 124 19.02 8.25 -5.39
CA ASP A 124 18.51 7.50 -4.25
C ASP A 124 16.98 7.63 -4.18
N ILE A 125 16.32 6.49 -4.17
CA ILE A 125 14.87 6.39 -4.11
C ILE A 125 14.49 5.68 -2.84
N ARG A 126 13.80 6.38 -1.97
CA ARG A 126 13.36 5.87 -0.66
C ARG A 126 11.86 6.02 -0.45
N LYS A 127 11.29 5.05 0.24
CA LYS A 127 9.97 5.17 0.84
C LYS A 127 10.15 5.54 2.29
N ILE A 128 9.61 6.68 2.66
CA ILE A 128 9.61 7.18 4.02
C ILE A 128 8.25 6.94 4.64
N SER A 129 8.25 6.49 5.88
CA SER A 129 7.05 6.29 6.68
C SER A 129 7.28 6.87 8.06
N VAL A 130 6.37 7.73 8.51
CA VAL A 130 6.44 8.40 9.82
C VAL A 130 5.12 8.19 10.54
N GLY A 131 5.20 7.74 11.81
CA GLY A 131 4.05 7.40 12.64
C GLY A 131 3.60 5.94 12.51
N LEU A 132 2.60 5.58 13.31
CA LEU A 132 2.05 4.23 13.42
C LEU A 132 0.55 4.20 13.13
N CYS A 133 0.06 3.07 12.65
CA CYS A 133 -1.36 2.80 12.46
C CYS A 133 -1.70 1.37 12.88
N LYS A 134 -2.97 1.04 13.00
CA LYS A 134 -3.45 -0.30 13.41
C LYS A 134 -2.81 -1.45 12.59
N LYS A 135 -2.59 -1.22 11.29
CA LYS A 135 -1.99 -2.24 10.42
C LYS A 135 -0.54 -2.58 10.75
N ASP A 136 0.21 -1.67 11.37
CA ASP A 136 1.60 -1.92 11.76
C ASP A 136 1.70 -2.93 12.90
N PHE A 137 0.66 -3.05 13.73
CA PHE A 137 0.59 -4.03 14.82
C PHE A 137 0.03 -5.39 14.39
N ILE A 138 -0.91 -5.39 13.43
CA ILE A 138 -1.62 -6.61 13.03
C ILE A 138 -0.89 -7.34 11.89
N ASN A 139 -0.37 -6.61 10.92
CA ASN A 139 0.20 -7.17 9.69
C ASN A 139 1.72 -6.94 9.63
N GLN A 140 2.50 -7.84 10.18
CA GLN A 140 3.95 -7.88 9.96
C GLN A 140 4.25 -8.48 8.58
N ARG A 141 4.07 -7.70 7.53
CA ARG A 141 4.45 -8.14 6.16
C ARG A 141 5.96 -8.12 6.01
N LYS A 142 6.54 -9.23 5.55
CA LYS A 142 7.98 -9.36 5.25
C LYS A 142 8.42 -8.49 4.06
N ALA A 143 7.52 -8.21 3.11
CA ALA A 143 7.84 -7.43 1.91
C ALA A 143 7.27 -6.01 1.99
N GLU A 144 8.13 -5.01 1.80
CA GLU A 144 7.73 -3.61 1.69
C GLU A 144 7.13 -3.34 0.31
N LYS A 145 5.94 -2.74 0.30
CA LYS A 145 5.31 -2.32 -0.95
C LYS A 145 5.93 -1.01 -1.44
N GLY A 146 6.12 -0.90 -2.75
CA GLY A 146 6.47 0.35 -3.40
C GLY A 146 5.43 1.46 -3.14
N ALA A 147 5.79 2.69 -3.46
CA ALA A 147 4.93 3.86 -3.38
C ALA A 147 5.00 4.63 -4.70
N PHE A 148 3.96 5.41 -5.01
CA PHE A 148 3.92 6.29 -6.18
C PHE A 148 4.73 7.57 -5.94
N TYR A 149 5.26 8.17 -7.00
CA TYR A 149 6.02 9.42 -6.92
C TYR A 149 5.16 10.68 -6.83
N ASN A 150 3.97 10.63 -7.39
CA ASN A 150 3.08 11.77 -7.55
C ASN A 150 2.02 11.89 -6.45
N CYS A 151 2.16 11.11 -5.41
CA CYS A 151 1.28 11.18 -4.24
C CYS A 151 2.00 10.78 -2.96
N PHE A 152 1.49 11.26 -1.84
CA PHE A 152 1.78 10.68 -0.53
C PHE A 152 0.50 10.18 0.14
N VAL A 153 0.66 9.30 1.11
CA VAL A 153 -0.44 8.70 1.86
C VAL A 153 -0.48 9.29 3.27
N ILE A 154 -1.66 9.69 3.69
CA ILE A 154 -1.98 10.04 5.07
C ILE A 154 -2.87 8.94 5.63
N ILE A 155 -2.65 8.58 6.89
CA ILE A 155 -3.61 7.83 7.68
C ILE A 155 -4.18 8.79 8.70
N LEU A 156 -5.44 9.13 8.48
CA LEU A 156 -6.20 10.06 9.31
C LEU A 156 -7.05 9.27 10.28
N ARG A 157 -6.96 9.56 11.57
CA ARG A 157 -7.85 9.05 12.59
C ARG A 157 -8.96 10.06 12.83
N VAL A 158 -10.19 9.61 12.78
CA VAL A 158 -11.39 10.43 13.02
C VAL A 158 -12.36 9.66 13.90
N LYS A 159 -12.94 10.35 14.88
CA LYS A 159 -14.01 9.80 15.71
C LYS A 159 -15.35 9.97 15.00
N ILE A 160 -16.03 8.86 14.73
CA ILE A 160 -17.38 8.81 14.13
C ILE A 160 -18.23 7.90 15.02
N GLU A 161 -19.40 8.36 15.45
CA GLU A 161 -20.33 7.60 16.31
C GLU A 161 -19.63 6.99 17.53
N ASP A 162 -18.81 7.80 18.23
CA ASP A 162 -18.01 7.42 19.41
C ASP A 162 -16.89 6.39 19.18
N VAL A 163 -16.63 6.00 17.94
CA VAL A 163 -15.54 5.08 17.55
C VAL A 163 -14.47 5.80 16.75
N TYR A 164 -13.20 5.59 17.11
CA TYR A 164 -12.06 6.06 16.31
C TYR A 164 -11.76 5.10 15.16
N ASN A 165 -11.91 5.61 13.95
CA ASN A 165 -11.61 4.88 12.72
C ASN A 165 -10.38 5.48 12.02
N GLU A 166 -9.67 4.64 11.25
CA GLU A 166 -8.48 5.01 10.50
C GLU A 166 -8.80 5.02 9.01
N TYR A 167 -8.63 6.17 8.38
CA TYR A 167 -8.92 6.38 6.96
C TYR A 167 -7.65 6.64 6.17
N HIS A 168 -7.49 5.94 5.07
CA HIS A 168 -6.39 6.12 4.14
C HIS A 168 -6.74 7.23 3.15
N VAL A 169 -5.93 8.27 3.08
CA VAL A 169 -6.07 9.35 2.11
C VAL A 169 -4.81 9.43 1.27
N LYS A 170 -4.94 9.32 -0.03
CA LYS A 170 -3.86 9.61 -0.97
C LYS A 170 -4.00 11.04 -1.45
N VAL A 171 -2.96 11.82 -1.30
CA VAL A 171 -2.87 13.22 -1.71
C VAL A 171 -1.96 13.31 -2.92
N PHE A 172 -2.48 13.77 -4.04
CA PHE A 172 -1.74 13.92 -5.30
C PHE A 172 -1.30 15.38 -5.50
N ASN A 173 -0.22 15.55 -6.23
CA ASN A 173 0.32 16.89 -6.56
C ASN A 173 -0.67 17.77 -7.34
N THR A 174 -1.61 17.17 -8.07
CA THR A 174 -2.67 17.88 -8.80
C THR A 174 -3.79 18.40 -7.91
N GLY A 175 -3.75 18.18 -6.60
CA GLY A 175 -4.85 18.47 -5.69
C GLY A 175 -5.91 17.37 -5.62
N LYS A 176 -5.77 16.29 -6.38
CA LYS A 176 -6.65 15.12 -6.29
C LYS A 176 -6.46 14.43 -4.95
N LEU A 177 -7.56 14.06 -4.30
CA LEU A 177 -7.61 13.23 -3.10
C LEU A 177 -8.32 11.91 -3.42
N GLU A 178 -7.75 10.78 -3.03
CA GLU A 178 -8.40 9.47 -3.12
C GLU A 178 -8.58 8.89 -1.72
N LEU A 179 -9.82 8.55 -1.41
CA LEU A 179 -10.24 7.99 -0.12
C LEU A 179 -10.88 6.61 -0.35
N PRO A 180 -10.10 5.53 -0.32
CA PRO A 180 -10.62 4.19 -0.49
C PRO A 180 -11.32 3.69 0.78
N GLY A 181 -12.37 2.90 0.60
CA GLY A 181 -13.06 2.19 1.68
C GLY A 181 -14.18 2.96 2.38
N ILE A 182 -14.50 4.19 1.96
CA ILE A 182 -15.60 4.97 2.52
C ILE A 182 -16.90 4.58 1.81
N LYS A 183 -17.84 4.04 2.58
CA LYS A 183 -19.13 3.55 2.06
C LYS A 183 -20.23 4.59 2.13
N ARG A 184 -20.27 5.38 3.18
CA ARG A 184 -21.30 6.37 3.50
C ARG A 184 -20.85 7.78 3.11
N ASP A 185 -21.76 8.59 2.61
CA ASP A 185 -21.43 9.96 2.16
C ASP A 185 -21.32 10.94 3.34
N ASP A 186 -22.08 10.73 4.41
CA ASP A 186 -21.95 11.46 5.67
C ASP A 186 -20.57 11.26 6.34
N GLU A 187 -20.05 10.03 6.34
CA GLU A 187 -18.68 9.78 6.80
C GLU A 187 -17.65 10.53 5.95
N LEU A 188 -17.85 10.56 4.63
CA LEU A 188 -16.95 11.28 3.72
C LEU A 188 -16.87 12.75 4.08
N GLU A 189 -18.01 13.41 4.34
CA GLU A 189 -18.05 14.83 4.68
C GLU A 189 -17.29 15.13 5.97
N ILE A 190 -17.50 14.32 7.02
CA ILE A 190 -16.78 14.47 8.29
C ILE A 190 -15.27 14.34 8.08
N ILE A 191 -14.84 13.32 7.33
CA ILE A 191 -13.41 13.05 7.05
C ILE A 191 -12.79 14.19 6.25
N LEU A 192 -13.49 14.69 5.21
CA LEU A 192 -12.99 15.78 4.37
C LEU A 192 -12.90 17.09 5.16
N ASN A 193 -13.90 17.43 5.95
CA ASN A 193 -13.86 18.62 6.79
C ASN A 193 -12.67 18.59 7.74
N LYS A 194 -12.42 17.43 8.38
CA LYS A 194 -11.28 17.27 9.27
C LYS A 194 -9.94 17.34 8.54
N LEU A 195 -9.84 16.70 7.39
CA LEU A 195 -8.64 16.75 6.55
C LEU A 195 -8.34 18.18 6.08
N LEU A 196 -9.37 18.91 5.62
CA LEU A 196 -9.22 20.30 5.19
C LEU A 196 -8.84 21.23 6.33
N GLU A 197 -9.41 21.05 7.53
CA GLU A 197 -9.02 21.79 8.72
C GLU A 197 -7.51 21.65 8.96
N ILE A 198 -6.99 20.42 8.93
CA ILE A 198 -5.57 20.15 9.11
C ILE A 198 -4.72 20.74 7.98
N ILE A 199 -5.07 20.51 6.73
CA ILE A 199 -4.28 20.96 5.58
C ILE A 199 -4.26 22.50 5.49
N LYS A 200 -5.38 23.18 5.73
CA LYS A 200 -5.49 24.64 5.68
C LYS A 200 -4.54 25.35 6.65
N MET A 201 -4.22 24.75 7.80
CA MET A 201 -3.24 25.31 8.73
C MET A 201 -1.84 25.43 8.11
N TYR A 202 -1.49 24.57 7.17
CA TYR A 202 -0.15 24.51 6.57
C TYR A 202 -0.08 25.14 5.18
N LEU A 203 -1.19 25.23 4.47
CA LEU A 203 -1.29 25.93 3.20
C LEU A 203 -1.67 27.38 3.46
N LYS A 204 -0.71 28.29 3.26
CA LYS A 204 -0.89 29.75 3.47
C LYS A 204 -2.03 30.39 2.66
N ASN A 205 -2.67 29.66 1.78
CA ASN A 205 -3.76 30.09 0.91
C ASN A 205 -5.05 29.32 1.23
N LYS A 206 -6.19 29.97 1.05
CA LYS A 206 -7.50 29.35 1.16
C LYS A 206 -7.59 28.19 0.15
N VAL A 207 -7.70 26.97 0.65
CA VAL A 207 -7.98 25.78 -0.15
C VAL A 207 -9.43 25.42 0.09
N SER A 208 -10.17 25.20 -0.98
CA SER A 208 -11.56 24.74 -0.96
C SER A 208 -11.72 23.44 -1.75
N LEU A 209 -12.82 22.78 -1.56
CA LEU A 209 -13.26 21.61 -2.33
C LEU A 209 -13.97 22.08 -3.59
#